data_9fb643da832808626cf63ab62176f3d9
#
_entry.id   9fb643da832808626cf63ab62176f3d9
#
_cell.length_a   1.000
_cell.length_b   1.000
_cell.length_c   1.000
_cell.angle_alpha   90.00
_cell.angle_beta   90.00
_cell.angle_gamma   90.00
#
_symmetry.space_group_name_H-M   'P 1'
#
loop_
_entity.id
_entity.type
_entity.pdbx_description
1 polymer ?
#
loop_
_entity_poly.entity_id
_entity_poly.type
_entity_poly.pdbx_seq_one_letter_code
_entity_poly.pdbx_strand_id
1 'polypeptide(L)'
;MKDFFSQFKVPENMKRPDGTSRFAFVTFLMMNDSYLASTLLLAYGLKKQNSQSDAVCMVTEEIDEETIAPLKLIYDHVVRVKRIFVPHKERKGREDRPLWFTRLNSLLLGPDGNYGLNYEKVCILDADVYPVRHFDALFSVPTPAGMLNEKKSNCLEWDEYGKYIYPDSIEKEGKWNWHERYEPAAPHGALIPKEMTDRPLHDHSNLGLNGSIYVFDTDAKELESIIEDVERPEIKELVGDKFKWPDMQYFTIRWSGKWHSLDIKFSSFNGYPAIKYLCGCHYSGFKPWYFKQKGLKNYMEHEDFIFWYKNYLSMLEEYGGLNGFKRLSNIKKNILKLGLKL
;
A
#
# COMPACT_ATOMS: atom_id res chain seq x y z
N MET A 1 23.64 16.53 8.23
CA MET A 1 22.39 16.33 7.46
C MET A 1 21.30 16.08 8.50
N LYS A 2 20.16 16.82 8.47
CA LYS A 2 19.04 16.55 9.39
C LYS A 2 18.55 15.13 9.13
N ASP A 3 18.36 14.35 10.20
CA ASP A 3 17.76 13.03 10.11
C ASP A 3 16.23 13.19 10.14
N PHE A 4 15.61 13.16 8.93
CA PHE A 4 14.17 13.30 8.77
C PHE A 4 13.39 12.02 9.12
N PHE A 5 14.08 10.97 9.58
CA PHE A 5 13.50 9.66 9.85
C PHE A 5 13.58 9.28 11.33
N SER A 6 14.26 10.07 12.15
CA SER A 6 14.48 9.77 13.59
C SER A 6 13.19 9.61 14.40
N GLN A 7 12.07 10.16 13.90
CA GLN A 7 10.75 9.98 14.50
C GLN A 7 10.16 8.59 14.25
N PHE A 8 10.63 7.86 13.23
CA PHE A 8 10.10 6.55 12.84
C PHE A 8 10.88 5.46 13.58
N LYS A 9 10.39 5.08 14.76
CA LYS A 9 11.04 4.08 15.62
C LYS A 9 10.54 2.68 15.28
N VAL A 10 11.47 1.75 15.08
CA VAL A 10 11.13 0.32 14.97
C VAL A 10 10.84 -0.21 16.37
N PRO A 11 9.80 -1.04 16.57
CA PRO A 11 9.55 -1.70 17.84
C PRO A 11 10.74 -2.58 18.27
N GLU A 12 11.07 -2.62 19.55
CA GLU A 12 12.17 -3.43 20.06
C GLU A 12 11.91 -4.94 19.91
N ASN A 13 10.66 -5.34 20.05
CA ASN A 13 10.24 -6.76 20.07
C ASN A 13 9.54 -7.15 18.78
N MET A 14 10.24 -7.17 17.64
CA MET A 14 9.70 -7.57 16.35
C MET A 14 9.46 -9.07 16.25
N LYS A 15 10.19 -9.87 17.01
CA LYS A 15 10.13 -11.33 17.00
C LYS A 15 9.78 -11.90 18.37
N ARG A 16 9.17 -13.08 18.36
CA ARG A 16 8.90 -13.86 19.56
C ARG A 16 10.17 -14.57 20.04
N PRO A 17 10.17 -15.12 21.27
CA PRO A 17 11.32 -15.88 21.81
C PRO A 17 11.72 -17.08 20.95
N ASP A 18 10.78 -17.68 20.20
CA ASP A 18 11.01 -18.77 19.27
C ASP A 18 11.58 -18.34 17.90
N GLY A 19 11.80 -17.04 17.70
CA GLY A 19 12.31 -16.46 16.48
C GLY A 19 11.26 -16.15 15.42
N THR A 20 9.99 -16.52 15.61
CA THR A 20 8.91 -16.20 14.67
C THR A 20 8.57 -14.71 14.69
N SER A 21 8.11 -14.19 13.56
CA SER A 21 7.72 -12.79 13.46
C SER A 21 6.40 -12.55 14.21
N ARG A 22 6.32 -11.44 14.93
CA ARG A 22 5.08 -10.95 15.54
C ARG A 22 4.18 -10.24 14.54
N PHE A 23 4.79 -9.69 13.48
CA PHE A 23 4.14 -8.79 12.55
C PHE A 23 4.35 -9.23 11.11
N ALA A 24 3.42 -8.84 10.22
CA ALA A 24 3.55 -9.12 8.80
C ALA A 24 3.19 -7.90 7.95
N PHE A 25 3.96 -7.70 6.88
CA PHE A 25 3.54 -6.90 5.73
C PHE A 25 2.72 -7.79 4.80
N VAL A 26 1.52 -7.33 4.48
CA VAL A 26 0.55 -8.11 3.71
C VAL A 26 0.19 -7.35 2.44
N THR A 27 0.34 -7.99 1.30
CA THR A 27 -0.21 -7.49 0.04
C THR A 27 -1.13 -8.53 -0.56
N PHE A 28 -1.82 -8.18 -1.64
CA PHE A 28 -2.73 -9.10 -2.30
C PHE A 28 -2.63 -9.01 -3.83
N LEU A 29 -2.79 -10.17 -4.46
CA LEU A 29 -2.88 -10.30 -5.90
C LEU A 29 -4.20 -10.98 -6.24
N MET A 30 -5.03 -10.29 -7.03
CA MET A 30 -6.36 -10.74 -7.41
C MET A 30 -6.64 -10.48 -8.87
N MET A 31 -7.64 -11.18 -9.44
CA MET A 31 -8.15 -11.07 -10.80
C MET A 31 -7.17 -11.58 -11.86
N ASN A 32 -5.90 -11.20 -11.83
CA ASN A 32 -4.90 -11.59 -12.83
C ASN A 32 -3.48 -11.24 -12.35
N ASP A 33 -2.50 -11.55 -13.17
CA ASP A 33 -1.07 -11.37 -12.90
C ASP A 33 -0.52 -9.96 -13.23
N SER A 34 -1.40 -8.98 -13.53
CA SER A 34 -0.96 -7.65 -14.03
C SER A 34 -0.06 -6.89 -13.04
N TYR A 35 -0.21 -7.14 -11.75
CA TYR A 35 0.59 -6.54 -10.68
C TYR A 35 1.74 -7.43 -10.19
N LEU A 36 1.92 -8.65 -10.73
CA LEU A 36 2.93 -9.61 -10.25
C LEU A 36 4.32 -8.99 -10.09
N ALA A 37 4.78 -8.22 -11.08
CA ALA A 37 6.12 -7.63 -11.04
C ALA A 37 6.30 -6.67 -9.87
N SER A 38 5.29 -5.84 -9.59
CA SER A 38 5.32 -4.89 -8.48
C SER A 38 5.12 -5.59 -7.14
N THR A 39 4.25 -6.59 -7.09
CA THR A 39 4.06 -7.45 -5.92
C THR A 39 5.39 -8.08 -5.49
N LEU A 40 6.15 -8.67 -6.42
CA LEU A 40 7.48 -9.22 -6.13
C LEU A 40 8.46 -8.15 -5.67
N LEU A 41 8.43 -6.98 -6.33
CA LEU A 41 9.34 -5.89 -5.99
C LEU A 41 9.06 -5.31 -4.60
N LEU A 42 7.79 -5.30 -4.15
CA LEU A 42 7.41 -4.91 -2.79
C LEU A 42 8.15 -5.79 -1.76
N ALA A 43 8.02 -7.11 -1.85
CA ALA A 43 8.69 -8.02 -0.93
C ALA A 43 10.23 -7.92 -1.02
N TYR A 44 10.76 -7.77 -2.23
CA TYR A 44 12.19 -7.49 -2.43
C TYR A 44 12.63 -6.22 -1.70
N GLY A 45 11.85 -5.15 -1.78
CA GLY A 45 12.11 -3.90 -1.07
C GLY A 45 12.17 -4.08 0.45
N LEU A 46 11.22 -4.82 1.03
CA LEU A 46 11.23 -5.16 2.46
C LEU A 46 12.50 -5.93 2.85
N LYS A 47 12.84 -6.97 2.10
CA LYS A 47 14.05 -7.80 2.37
C LYS A 47 15.33 -6.98 2.21
N LYS A 48 15.41 -6.12 1.21
CA LYS A 48 16.56 -5.22 0.98
C LYS A 48 16.77 -4.22 2.12
N GLN A 49 15.71 -3.85 2.83
CA GLN A 49 15.77 -3.00 4.01
C GLN A 49 15.96 -3.79 5.31
N ASN A 50 16.22 -5.10 5.23
CA ASN A 50 16.38 -6.00 6.37
C ASN A 50 15.17 -5.95 7.32
N SER A 51 13.95 -5.88 6.77
CA SER A 51 12.75 -6.00 7.58
C SER A 51 12.78 -7.26 8.43
N GLN A 52 12.40 -7.14 9.69
CA GLN A 52 12.28 -8.26 10.61
C GLN A 52 10.88 -8.87 10.61
N SER A 53 9.94 -8.22 9.91
CA SER A 53 8.59 -8.72 9.71
C SER A 53 8.51 -9.64 8.51
N ASP A 54 7.60 -10.60 8.57
CA ASP A 54 7.36 -11.49 7.43
C ASP A 54 6.64 -10.73 6.31
N ALA A 55 6.93 -11.09 5.07
CA ALA A 55 6.19 -10.66 3.89
C ALA A 55 5.17 -11.74 3.49
N VAL A 56 3.89 -11.38 3.48
CA VAL A 56 2.78 -12.28 3.12
C VAL A 56 2.09 -11.78 1.87
N CYS A 57 1.93 -12.64 0.86
CA CYS A 57 1.12 -12.37 -0.31
C CYS A 57 -0.19 -13.17 -0.25
N MET A 58 -1.31 -12.49 -0.15
CA MET A 58 -2.63 -13.11 -0.32
C MET A 58 -2.97 -13.19 -1.80
N VAL A 59 -3.41 -14.36 -2.27
CA VAL A 59 -3.81 -14.58 -3.65
C VAL A 59 -5.23 -15.14 -3.71
N THR A 60 -6.04 -14.61 -4.62
CA THR A 60 -7.40 -15.11 -4.82
C THR A 60 -7.43 -16.38 -5.67
N GLU A 61 -8.57 -17.05 -5.68
CA GLU A 61 -8.73 -18.40 -6.26
C GLU A 61 -8.40 -18.45 -7.77
N GLU A 62 -8.63 -17.37 -8.51
CA GLU A 62 -8.38 -17.27 -9.95
C GLU A 62 -6.90 -17.12 -10.32
N ILE A 63 -6.02 -16.88 -9.35
CA ILE A 63 -4.58 -16.77 -9.58
C ILE A 63 -4.01 -18.18 -9.72
N ASP A 64 -3.43 -18.45 -10.89
CA ASP A 64 -2.87 -19.76 -11.23
C ASP A 64 -1.53 -20.06 -10.55
N GLU A 65 -1.11 -21.31 -10.55
CA GLU A 65 0.14 -21.75 -9.94
C GLU A 65 1.38 -21.20 -10.67
N GLU A 66 1.29 -20.89 -11.97
CA GLU A 66 2.40 -20.26 -12.71
C GLU A 66 2.66 -18.84 -12.16
N THR A 67 1.60 -18.10 -11.83
CA THR A 67 1.70 -16.78 -11.20
C THR A 67 2.13 -16.86 -9.72
N ILE A 68 1.75 -17.93 -9.00
CA ILE A 68 2.12 -18.15 -7.60
C ILE A 68 3.58 -18.57 -7.44
N ALA A 69 4.10 -19.36 -8.37
CA ALA A 69 5.46 -19.90 -8.27
C ALA A 69 6.54 -18.84 -8.04
N PRO A 70 6.61 -17.71 -8.78
CA PRO A 70 7.57 -16.64 -8.50
C PRO A 70 7.35 -15.96 -7.14
N LEU A 71 6.13 -15.86 -6.64
CA LEU A 71 5.87 -15.29 -5.32
C LEU A 71 6.53 -16.11 -4.20
N LYS A 72 6.45 -17.43 -4.30
CA LYS A 72 7.07 -18.36 -3.33
C LYS A 72 8.62 -18.27 -3.26
N LEU A 73 9.26 -17.61 -4.22
CA LEU A 73 10.71 -17.39 -4.20
C LEU A 73 11.12 -16.21 -3.31
N ILE A 74 10.20 -15.27 -3.04
CA ILE A 74 10.54 -14.04 -2.31
C ILE A 74 9.71 -13.89 -1.03
N TYR A 75 8.41 -14.20 -1.07
CA TYR A 75 7.53 -14.09 0.08
C TYR A 75 7.79 -15.18 1.11
N ASP A 76 7.64 -14.86 2.39
CA ASP A 76 7.73 -15.82 3.48
C ASP A 76 6.48 -16.71 3.49
N HIS A 77 5.31 -16.14 3.15
CA HIS A 77 4.07 -16.88 2.98
C HIS A 77 3.28 -16.41 1.76
N VAL A 78 2.72 -17.36 1.01
CA VAL A 78 1.73 -17.11 -0.05
C VAL A 78 0.45 -17.85 0.34
N VAL A 79 -0.61 -17.09 0.62
CA VAL A 79 -1.86 -17.59 1.21
C VAL A 79 -3.01 -17.45 0.22
N ARG A 80 -3.69 -18.54 -0.10
CA ARG A 80 -4.94 -18.47 -0.89
C ARG A 80 -6.09 -17.97 -0.01
N VAL A 81 -6.79 -16.94 -0.48
CA VAL A 81 -7.89 -16.32 0.23
C VAL A 81 -9.14 -16.29 -0.62
N LYS A 82 -10.30 -16.32 0.04
CA LYS A 82 -11.60 -16.13 -0.62
C LYS A 82 -11.80 -14.66 -0.97
N ARG A 83 -12.43 -14.39 -2.10
CA ARG A 83 -12.86 -13.04 -2.44
C ARG A 83 -13.96 -12.57 -1.51
N ILE A 84 -13.83 -11.35 -1.03
CA ILE A 84 -14.89 -10.63 -0.35
C ILE A 84 -15.51 -9.68 -1.36
N PHE A 85 -16.73 -9.98 -1.79
CA PHE A 85 -17.46 -9.20 -2.77
C PHE A 85 -18.47 -8.30 -2.06
N VAL A 86 -18.26 -6.99 -2.18
CA VAL A 86 -19.22 -5.99 -1.68
C VAL A 86 -19.76 -5.24 -2.89
N PRO A 87 -21.07 -5.31 -3.18
CA PRO A 87 -21.66 -4.68 -4.34
C PRO A 87 -21.33 -3.20 -4.41
N HIS A 88 -20.90 -2.74 -5.58
CA HIS A 88 -20.60 -1.34 -5.84
C HIS A 88 -21.05 -0.98 -7.25
N LYS A 89 -21.58 0.22 -7.43
CA LYS A 89 -22.04 0.72 -8.72
C LYS A 89 -20.95 0.60 -9.77
N GLU A 90 -21.27 -0.11 -10.85
CA GLU A 90 -20.33 -0.34 -11.93
C GLU A 90 -19.78 0.97 -12.49
N ARG A 91 -18.47 1.01 -12.69
CA ARG A 91 -17.78 2.10 -13.38
C ARG A 91 -16.81 1.50 -14.38
N LYS A 92 -16.94 1.88 -15.64
CA LYS A 92 -16.05 1.42 -16.72
C LYS A 92 -14.57 1.55 -16.33
N GLY A 93 -13.85 0.44 -16.42
CA GLY A 93 -12.43 0.36 -16.08
C GLY A 93 -12.11 0.31 -14.57
N ARG A 94 -13.12 0.03 -13.74
CA ARG A 94 -12.99 -0.13 -12.28
C ARG A 94 -13.85 -1.28 -11.76
N GLU A 95 -13.88 -2.35 -12.50
CA GLU A 95 -14.60 -3.60 -12.18
C GLU A 95 -14.01 -4.32 -10.97
N ASP A 96 -12.83 -3.89 -10.53
CA ASP A 96 -12.11 -4.37 -9.37
C ASP A 96 -12.68 -3.89 -8.03
N ARG A 97 -13.44 -2.77 -8.01
CA ARG A 97 -13.90 -2.12 -6.77
C ARG A 97 -14.73 -3.01 -5.84
N PRO A 98 -15.66 -3.83 -6.33
CA PRO A 98 -16.42 -4.72 -5.45
C PRO A 98 -15.55 -5.74 -4.70
N LEU A 99 -14.31 -5.95 -5.16
CA LEU A 99 -13.39 -6.93 -4.59
C LEU A 99 -12.37 -6.32 -3.61
N TRP A 100 -12.32 -5.00 -3.44
CA TRP A 100 -11.30 -4.35 -2.62
C TRP A 100 -11.36 -4.71 -1.13
N PHE A 101 -12.54 -5.12 -0.65
CA PHE A 101 -12.70 -5.65 0.71
C PHE A 101 -11.95 -6.98 0.92
N THR A 102 -11.53 -7.66 -0.14
CA THR A 102 -10.74 -8.90 -0.08
C THR A 102 -9.46 -8.73 0.75
N ARG A 103 -8.90 -7.51 0.79
CA ARG A 103 -7.73 -7.18 1.64
C ARG A 103 -7.94 -7.45 3.13
N LEU A 104 -9.18 -7.44 3.60
CA LEU A 104 -9.54 -7.69 4.99
C LEU A 104 -9.34 -9.16 5.42
N ASN A 105 -9.12 -10.10 4.48
CA ASN A 105 -8.64 -11.44 4.86
C ASN A 105 -7.35 -11.39 5.68
N SER A 106 -6.60 -10.28 5.62
CA SER A 106 -5.41 -10.07 6.45
C SER A 106 -5.72 -10.08 7.95
N LEU A 107 -6.94 -9.75 8.37
CA LEU A 107 -7.38 -9.85 9.76
C LEU A 107 -7.42 -11.29 10.27
N LEU A 108 -7.53 -12.28 9.35
CA LEU A 108 -7.52 -13.71 9.64
C LEU A 108 -6.11 -14.32 9.74
N LEU A 109 -5.05 -13.52 9.63
CA LEU A 109 -3.65 -14.00 9.73
C LEU A 109 -3.16 -14.09 11.18
N GLY A 110 -4.03 -13.81 12.14
CA GLY A 110 -3.78 -13.95 13.57
C GLY A 110 -4.13 -15.33 14.12
N PRO A 111 -3.96 -15.51 15.46
CA PRO A 111 -4.20 -16.79 16.12
C PRO A 111 -5.63 -17.29 16.01
N ASP A 112 -6.60 -16.37 15.95
CA ASP A 112 -8.04 -16.70 15.85
C ASP A 112 -8.49 -16.90 14.39
N GLY A 113 -7.58 -16.75 13.42
CA GLY A 113 -7.86 -16.95 12.01
C GLY A 113 -7.66 -18.40 11.56
N ASN A 114 -7.95 -18.65 10.29
CA ASN A 114 -7.98 -20.00 9.72
C ASN A 114 -6.82 -20.31 8.76
N TYR A 115 -5.81 -19.43 8.67
CA TYR A 115 -4.67 -19.62 7.76
C TYR A 115 -3.44 -20.25 8.43
N GLY A 116 -3.51 -20.59 9.72
CA GLY A 116 -2.41 -21.23 10.46
C GLY A 116 -1.23 -20.30 10.74
N LEU A 117 -1.45 -19.00 10.67
CA LEU A 117 -0.50 -17.96 11.00
C LEU A 117 -0.85 -17.32 12.35
N ASN A 118 0.09 -16.58 12.93
CA ASN A 118 -0.07 -16.08 14.29
C ASN A 118 0.50 -14.66 14.42
N TYR A 119 0.12 -13.75 13.50
CA TYR A 119 0.55 -12.37 13.61
C TYR A 119 -0.33 -11.57 14.56
N GLU A 120 0.29 -10.68 15.31
CA GLU A 120 -0.41 -9.76 16.23
C GLU A 120 -0.90 -8.53 15.48
N LYS A 121 -0.06 -8.01 14.57
CA LYS A 121 -0.39 -6.88 13.69
C LYS A 121 -0.03 -7.21 12.26
N VAL A 122 -0.80 -6.63 11.35
CA VAL A 122 -0.55 -6.67 9.92
C VAL A 122 -0.50 -5.24 9.36
N CYS A 123 0.45 -5.00 8.46
CA CYS A 123 0.48 -3.80 7.65
C CYS A 123 0.08 -4.17 6.23
N ILE A 124 -1.13 -3.76 5.82
CA ILE A 124 -1.64 -4.01 4.47
C ILE A 124 -1.04 -2.96 3.55
N LEU A 125 -0.42 -3.41 2.47
CA LEU A 125 0.18 -2.58 1.44
C LEU A 125 -0.44 -2.89 0.08
N ASP A 126 -0.81 -1.84 -0.67
CA ASP A 126 -1.14 -2.03 -2.09
C ASP A 126 0.06 -2.62 -2.83
N ALA A 127 -0.20 -3.52 -3.81
CA ALA A 127 0.84 -4.22 -4.55
C ALA A 127 1.76 -3.28 -5.38
N ASP A 128 1.43 -2.01 -5.48
CA ASP A 128 2.19 -0.96 -6.15
C ASP A 128 2.88 0.03 -5.18
N VAL A 129 2.97 -0.34 -3.91
CA VAL A 129 3.85 0.34 -2.94
C VAL A 129 5.22 -0.32 -2.96
N TYR A 130 6.28 0.48 -3.00
CA TYR A 130 7.65 0.01 -2.90
C TYR A 130 8.34 0.57 -1.65
N PRO A 131 8.70 -0.29 -0.68
CA PRO A 131 9.45 0.11 0.51
C PRO A 131 10.87 0.56 0.16
N VAL A 132 11.24 1.76 0.62
CA VAL A 132 12.57 2.34 0.42
C VAL A 132 13.40 2.22 1.68
N ARG A 133 12.80 2.46 2.86
CA ARG A 133 13.44 2.38 4.19
C ARG A 133 12.43 2.41 5.33
N HIS A 134 12.85 1.94 6.52
CA HIS A 134 12.16 2.11 7.81
C HIS A 134 10.71 1.61 7.89
N PHE A 135 10.30 0.65 7.05
CA PHE A 135 8.91 0.19 7.04
C PHE A 135 8.49 -0.52 8.35
N ASP A 136 9.38 -1.23 9.01
CA ASP A 136 9.09 -1.87 10.30
C ASP A 136 8.64 -0.87 11.38
N ALA A 137 8.99 0.41 11.22
CA ALA A 137 8.53 1.47 12.12
C ALA A 137 7.00 1.65 12.14
N LEU A 138 6.29 1.19 11.11
CA LEU A 138 4.83 1.24 11.05
C LEU A 138 4.17 0.42 12.17
N PHE A 139 4.83 -0.64 12.63
CA PHE A 139 4.32 -1.48 13.72
C PHE A 139 4.41 -0.85 15.11
N SER A 140 5.13 0.28 15.26
CA SER A 140 5.14 1.07 16.49
C SER A 140 3.90 1.94 16.66
N VAL A 141 3.17 2.21 15.56
CA VAL A 141 1.97 3.04 15.60
C VAL A 141 0.80 2.24 16.19
N PRO A 142 0.00 2.86 17.09
CA PRO A 142 -1.21 2.22 17.57
C PRO A 142 -2.22 1.98 16.42
N THR A 143 -3.04 0.97 16.57
CA THR A 143 -4.00 0.51 15.55
C THR A 143 -5.43 0.93 15.88
N PRO A 144 -6.28 1.11 14.86
CA PRO A 144 -5.97 1.11 13.43
C PRO A 144 -5.18 2.34 13.01
N ALA A 145 -4.29 2.20 12.02
CA ALA A 145 -3.53 3.32 11.51
C ALA A 145 -3.60 3.43 9.98
N GLY A 146 -3.61 4.66 9.47
CA GLY A 146 -3.73 4.94 8.05
C GLY A 146 -3.34 6.38 7.69
N MET A 147 -3.10 6.64 6.43
CA MET A 147 -2.67 7.93 5.91
C MET A 147 -3.86 8.77 5.46
N LEU A 148 -4.00 10.00 5.95
CA LEU A 148 -5.05 10.93 5.51
C LEU A 148 -4.90 11.28 4.03
N ASN A 149 -6.01 11.19 3.28
CA ASN A 149 -6.10 11.52 1.86
C ASN A 149 -7.50 11.99 1.48
N GLU A 150 -8.00 13.02 2.13
CA GLU A 150 -9.37 13.52 1.91
C GLU A 150 -9.65 13.92 0.46
N LYS A 151 -8.64 14.51 -0.20
CA LYS A 151 -8.64 14.83 -1.63
C LYS A 151 -7.27 14.51 -2.19
N LYS A 152 -7.22 13.87 -3.35
CA LYS A 152 -5.95 13.50 -3.99
C LYS A 152 -5.02 14.71 -4.19
N SER A 153 -5.58 15.87 -4.53
CA SER A 153 -4.82 17.12 -4.70
C SER A 153 -4.09 17.58 -3.42
N ASN A 154 -4.53 17.16 -2.24
CA ASN A 154 -3.88 17.50 -0.98
C ASN A 154 -2.54 16.75 -0.78
N CYS A 155 -2.31 15.73 -1.58
CA CYS A 155 -1.15 14.84 -1.48
C CYS A 155 -0.22 14.96 -2.70
N LEU A 156 -0.45 15.91 -3.60
CA LEU A 156 0.33 16.08 -4.83
C LEU A 156 1.03 17.44 -4.83
N GLU A 157 2.29 17.41 -5.26
CA GLU A 157 3.14 18.60 -5.47
C GLU A 157 3.19 18.92 -6.97
N TRP A 158 2.05 19.36 -7.54
CA TRP A 158 1.90 19.66 -8.95
C TRP A 158 1.48 21.10 -9.16
N ASP A 159 1.99 21.74 -10.21
CA ASP A 159 1.47 23.03 -10.67
C ASP A 159 0.16 22.85 -11.47
N GLU A 160 -0.42 23.95 -11.86
CA GLU A 160 -1.66 24.00 -12.66
C GLU A 160 -1.53 23.34 -14.05
N TYR A 161 -0.32 23.16 -14.54
CA TYR A 161 -0.01 22.49 -15.81
C TYR A 161 0.29 21.00 -15.64
N GLY A 162 0.18 20.48 -14.42
CA GLY A 162 0.49 19.09 -14.09
C GLY A 162 2.00 18.78 -14.11
N LYS A 163 2.83 19.82 -13.98
CA LYS A 163 4.27 19.70 -13.82
C LYS A 163 4.60 19.57 -12.34
N TYR A 164 5.60 18.78 -12.06
CA TYR A 164 6.08 18.54 -10.72
C TYR A 164 6.73 19.79 -10.11
N ILE A 165 6.30 20.14 -8.90
CA ILE A 165 6.90 21.19 -8.09
C ILE A 165 7.80 20.56 -7.04
N TYR A 166 8.98 21.13 -6.84
CA TYR A 166 9.90 20.74 -5.79
C TYR A 166 10.03 21.88 -4.77
N PRO A 167 9.15 21.94 -3.76
CA PRO A 167 9.20 23.01 -2.78
C PRO A 167 10.52 22.97 -1.97
N ASP A 168 11.05 24.12 -1.65
CA ASP A 168 12.21 24.25 -0.76
C ASP A 168 12.05 23.55 0.59
N SER A 169 10.80 23.46 1.08
CA SER A 169 10.45 22.77 2.32
C SER A 169 10.87 21.29 2.32
N ILE A 170 10.84 20.63 1.16
CA ILE A 170 11.28 19.24 1.04
C ILE A 170 12.78 19.12 1.32
N GLU A 171 13.61 19.97 0.74
CA GLU A 171 15.06 19.94 0.96
C GLU A 171 15.46 20.37 2.37
N LYS A 172 14.81 21.40 2.89
CA LYS A 172 15.14 21.99 4.19
C LYS A 172 14.58 21.22 5.37
N GLU A 173 13.36 20.67 5.21
CA GLU A 173 12.56 20.15 6.32
C GLU A 173 12.04 18.72 6.07
N GLY A 174 12.15 18.20 4.86
CA GLY A 174 11.55 16.91 4.46
C GLY A 174 10.03 16.93 4.55
N LYS A 175 9.40 18.08 4.26
CA LYS A 175 7.95 18.29 4.37
C LYS A 175 7.33 18.65 3.03
N TRP A 176 6.12 18.15 2.81
CA TRP A 176 5.25 18.36 1.65
C TRP A 176 3.97 19.10 2.07
N ASN A 177 3.14 19.52 1.11
CA ASN A 177 1.80 20.12 1.38
C ASN A 177 0.94 19.26 2.30
N TRP A 178 1.09 17.93 2.23
CA TRP A 178 0.44 17.01 3.13
C TRP A 178 0.76 17.31 4.60
N HIS A 179 2.02 17.60 4.92
CA HIS A 179 2.45 17.90 6.28
C HIS A 179 1.87 19.24 6.78
N GLU A 180 1.88 20.28 5.93
CA GLU A 180 1.26 21.57 6.29
C GLU A 180 -0.22 21.40 6.62
N ARG A 181 -0.89 20.51 5.89
CA ARG A 181 -2.34 20.33 5.99
C ARG A 181 -2.77 19.43 7.15
N TYR A 182 -2.05 18.34 7.39
CA TYR A 182 -2.49 17.29 8.31
C TYR A 182 -1.65 17.16 9.58
N GLU A 183 -0.35 17.41 9.51
CA GLU A 183 0.55 17.27 10.66
C GLU A 183 0.15 18.11 11.88
N PRO A 184 -0.36 19.37 11.74
CA PRO A 184 -0.77 20.15 12.89
C PRO A 184 -1.92 19.53 13.70
N ALA A 185 -2.81 18.78 13.05
CA ALA A 185 -3.96 18.14 13.69
C ALA A 185 -3.70 16.66 14.00
N ALA A 186 -2.89 15.98 13.19
CA ALA A 186 -2.67 14.55 13.25
C ALA A 186 -1.23 14.19 12.80
N PRO A 187 -0.19 14.52 13.60
CA PRO A 187 1.17 14.10 13.30
C PRO A 187 1.29 12.58 13.31
N HIS A 188 2.38 12.04 12.73
CA HIS A 188 2.61 10.60 12.67
C HIS A 188 2.46 9.93 14.04
N GLY A 189 1.66 8.87 14.10
CA GLY A 189 1.36 8.12 15.32
C GLY A 189 0.27 8.73 16.21
N ALA A 190 -0.15 9.97 15.99
CA ALA A 190 -1.22 10.59 16.77
C ALA A 190 -2.61 10.13 16.34
N LEU A 191 -3.54 10.16 17.29
CA LEU A 191 -4.96 9.91 17.01
C LEU A 191 -5.48 10.99 16.06
N ILE A 192 -6.13 10.57 14.98
CA ILE A 192 -6.79 11.47 14.04
C ILE A 192 -8.09 11.98 14.68
N PRO A 193 -8.33 13.30 14.70
CA PRO A 193 -9.58 13.86 15.21
C PRO A 193 -10.82 13.22 14.56
N LYS A 194 -11.79 12.87 15.39
CA LYS A 194 -13.00 12.17 14.95
C LYS A 194 -13.76 12.92 13.84
N GLU A 195 -13.82 14.24 13.95
CA GLU A 195 -14.45 15.12 12.97
C GLU A 195 -13.80 15.01 11.57
N MET A 196 -12.53 14.65 11.47
CA MET A 196 -11.86 14.41 10.19
C MET A 196 -12.25 13.07 9.59
N THR A 197 -12.38 12.06 10.42
CA THR A 197 -12.75 10.70 9.99
C THR A 197 -14.25 10.51 9.77
N ASP A 198 -15.09 11.42 10.29
CA ASP A 198 -16.53 11.47 10.00
C ASP A 198 -16.87 12.20 8.68
N ARG A 199 -15.93 12.97 8.11
CA ARG A 199 -16.21 13.78 6.91
C ARG A 199 -16.78 13.00 5.73
N PRO A 200 -16.37 11.75 5.42
CA PRO A 200 -16.99 10.98 4.34
C PRO A 200 -18.49 10.71 4.52
N LEU A 201 -19.02 10.76 5.75
CA LEU A 201 -20.48 10.66 6.01
C LEU A 201 -21.26 11.87 5.51
N HIS A 202 -20.65 13.06 5.52
CA HIS A 202 -21.28 14.32 5.19
C HIS A 202 -20.91 14.83 3.80
N ASP A 203 -19.73 14.46 3.32
CA ASP A 203 -19.22 14.76 1.98
C ASP A 203 -18.68 13.48 1.33
N HIS A 204 -19.50 12.84 0.50
CA HIS A 204 -19.13 11.59 -0.18
C HIS A 204 -18.02 11.80 -1.25
N SER A 205 -17.59 13.03 -1.51
CA SER A 205 -16.41 13.32 -2.32
C SER A 205 -15.12 13.26 -1.51
N ASN A 206 -15.19 13.32 -0.18
CA ASN A 206 -14.07 13.14 0.73
C ASN A 206 -13.63 11.68 0.73
N LEU A 207 -12.35 11.42 0.42
CA LEU A 207 -11.82 10.06 0.26
C LEU A 207 -11.43 9.41 1.61
N GLY A 208 -11.36 10.20 2.68
CA GLY A 208 -10.95 9.72 3.99
C GLY A 208 -9.47 9.35 4.05
N LEU A 209 -9.18 8.11 4.41
CA LEU A 209 -7.84 7.56 4.48
C LEU A 209 -7.44 6.89 3.15
N ASN A 210 -6.16 6.87 2.85
CA ASN A 210 -5.63 6.24 1.63
C ASN A 210 -5.55 4.72 1.78
N GLY A 211 -6.07 3.99 0.78
CA GLY A 211 -6.09 2.53 0.78
C GLY A 211 -4.74 1.85 0.56
N SER A 212 -3.69 2.60 0.25
CA SER A 212 -2.39 2.02 -0.07
C SER A 212 -1.65 1.46 1.12
N ILE A 213 -2.00 1.90 2.33
CA ILE A 213 -1.35 1.50 3.56
C ILE A 213 -2.31 1.57 4.75
N TYR A 214 -2.48 0.44 5.42
CA TYR A 214 -3.20 0.33 6.68
C TYR A 214 -2.46 -0.56 7.65
N VAL A 215 -2.52 -0.24 8.94
CA VAL A 215 -2.02 -1.11 10.01
C VAL A 215 -3.18 -1.49 10.91
N PHE A 216 -3.38 -2.79 11.11
CA PHE A 216 -4.42 -3.36 11.96
C PHE A 216 -3.85 -4.39 12.92
N ASP A 217 -4.45 -4.53 14.09
CA ASP A 217 -4.37 -5.77 14.84
C ASP A 217 -5.15 -6.85 14.10
N THR A 218 -4.71 -8.10 14.18
CA THR A 218 -5.46 -9.22 13.60
C THR A 218 -6.66 -9.53 14.49
N ASP A 219 -7.84 -9.64 13.89
CA ASP A 219 -9.10 -9.92 14.61
C ASP A 219 -10.11 -10.55 13.65
N ALA A 220 -10.35 -11.85 13.80
CA ALA A 220 -11.32 -12.58 12.98
C ALA A 220 -12.76 -12.10 13.22
N LYS A 221 -13.10 -11.72 14.47
CA LYS A 221 -14.44 -11.22 14.80
C LYS A 221 -14.72 -9.85 14.20
N GLU A 222 -13.69 -9.00 14.09
CA GLU A 222 -13.85 -7.73 13.41
C GLU A 222 -14.17 -7.93 11.93
N LEU A 223 -13.55 -8.91 11.25
CA LEU A 223 -13.92 -9.23 9.86
C LEU A 223 -15.37 -9.71 9.77
N GLU A 224 -15.81 -10.61 10.65
CA GLU A 224 -17.20 -11.08 10.68
C GLU A 224 -18.17 -9.89 10.86
N SER A 225 -17.87 -9.02 11.82
CA SER A 225 -18.66 -7.81 12.08
C SER A 225 -18.71 -6.85 10.88
N ILE A 226 -17.62 -6.73 10.10
CA ILE A 226 -17.61 -5.90 8.88
C ILE A 226 -18.50 -6.53 7.81
N ILE A 227 -18.44 -7.85 7.62
CA ILE A 227 -19.29 -8.54 6.65
C ILE A 227 -20.78 -8.36 6.98
N GLU A 228 -21.16 -8.42 8.25
CA GLU A 228 -22.52 -8.14 8.69
C GLU A 228 -22.89 -6.66 8.48
N ASP A 229 -21.99 -5.75 8.79
CA ASP A 229 -22.24 -4.30 8.71
C ASP A 229 -22.50 -3.83 7.27
N VAL A 230 -21.73 -4.34 6.29
CA VAL A 230 -21.90 -3.94 4.87
C VAL A 230 -23.20 -4.47 4.24
N GLU A 231 -23.87 -5.41 4.88
CA GLU A 231 -25.20 -5.90 4.46
C GLU A 231 -26.36 -5.05 5.04
N ARG A 232 -26.11 -4.19 6.02
CA ARG A 232 -27.11 -3.28 6.55
C ARG A 232 -27.56 -2.28 5.49
N PRO A 233 -28.86 -2.02 5.32
CA PRO A 233 -29.39 -1.20 4.23
C PRO A 233 -28.70 0.16 4.05
N GLU A 234 -28.49 0.88 5.16
CA GLU A 234 -27.87 2.21 5.17
C GLU A 234 -26.39 2.17 4.77
N ILE A 235 -25.64 1.15 5.17
CA ILE A 235 -24.22 0.97 4.82
C ILE A 235 -24.11 0.49 3.36
N LYS A 236 -24.97 -0.42 2.95
CA LYS A 236 -25.04 -0.93 1.58
C LYS A 236 -25.30 0.20 0.57
N GLU A 237 -26.19 1.13 0.91
CA GLU A 237 -26.44 2.33 0.07
C GLU A 237 -25.19 3.23 -0.01
N LEU A 238 -24.52 3.48 1.14
CA LEU A 238 -23.30 4.29 1.17
C LEU A 238 -22.19 3.66 0.32
N VAL A 239 -21.86 2.41 0.58
CA VAL A 239 -20.76 1.69 -0.07
C VAL A 239 -21.08 1.42 -1.54
N GLY A 240 -22.31 0.98 -1.83
CA GLY A 240 -22.73 0.58 -3.18
C GLY A 240 -22.91 1.76 -4.13
N ASP A 241 -23.57 2.82 -3.69
CA ASP A 241 -24.05 3.88 -4.55
C ASP A 241 -23.37 5.23 -4.37
N LYS A 242 -23.09 5.63 -3.11
CA LYS A 242 -22.63 6.99 -2.79
C LYS A 242 -21.12 7.14 -2.77
N PHE A 243 -20.42 6.18 -2.18
CA PHE A 243 -18.96 6.24 -2.08
C PHE A 243 -18.29 6.06 -3.44
N LYS A 244 -17.28 6.89 -3.70
CA LYS A 244 -16.47 6.80 -4.91
C LYS A 244 -15.36 5.76 -4.76
N TRP A 245 -14.86 5.58 -3.54
CA TRP A 245 -13.80 4.67 -3.14
C TRP A 245 -14.31 3.84 -1.95
N PRO A 246 -15.07 2.77 -2.23
CA PRO A 246 -15.95 2.14 -1.25
C PRO A 246 -15.22 1.62 -0.02
N ASP A 247 -14.07 0.97 -0.20
CA ASP A 247 -13.27 0.44 0.91
C ASP A 247 -12.64 1.57 1.74
N MET A 248 -11.98 2.53 1.10
CA MET A 248 -11.31 3.64 1.78
C MET A 248 -12.27 4.46 2.63
N GLN A 249 -13.41 4.87 2.06
CA GLN A 249 -14.40 5.69 2.73
C GLN A 249 -15.12 4.89 3.82
N TYR A 250 -15.46 3.63 3.55
CA TYR A 250 -16.08 2.77 4.56
C TYR A 250 -15.12 2.51 5.74
N PHE A 251 -13.86 2.15 5.51
CA PHE A 251 -12.91 1.93 6.60
C PHE A 251 -12.69 3.21 7.41
N THR A 252 -12.63 4.36 6.75
CA THR A 252 -12.49 5.64 7.44
C THR A 252 -13.61 5.85 8.45
N ILE A 253 -14.87 5.63 8.06
CA ILE A 253 -16.02 5.83 8.93
C ILE A 253 -16.23 4.68 9.94
N ARG A 254 -15.90 3.45 9.57
CA ARG A 254 -16.04 2.26 10.44
C ARG A 254 -15.25 2.41 11.74
N TRP A 255 -14.04 2.91 11.65
CA TRP A 255 -13.17 3.15 12.80
C TRP A 255 -12.99 4.64 13.10
N SER A 256 -13.99 5.47 12.78
CA SER A 256 -13.93 6.91 13.06
C SER A 256 -13.65 7.17 14.54
N GLY A 257 -12.72 8.12 14.79
CA GLY A 257 -12.26 8.47 16.14
C GLY A 257 -11.30 7.45 16.78
N LYS A 258 -10.89 6.39 16.04
CA LYS A 258 -9.89 5.40 16.49
C LYS A 258 -8.63 5.39 15.63
N TRP A 259 -8.65 6.00 14.46
CA TRP A 259 -7.54 5.99 13.53
C TRP A 259 -6.32 6.77 14.04
N HIS A 260 -5.13 6.20 13.85
CA HIS A 260 -3.86 6.88 14.06
C HIS A 260 -3.22 7.25 12.73
N SER A 261 -2.57 8.41 12.68
CA SER A 261 -2.03 8.99 11.46
C SER A 261 -0.74 8.33 11.04
N LEU A 262 -0.62 7.98 9.77
CA LEU A 262 0.63 7.59 9.12
C LEU A 262 1.14 8.72 8.24
N ASP A 263 2.45 8.97 8.31
CA ASP A 263 3.11 9.99 7.50
C ASP A 263 3.11 9.59 6.01
N ILE A 264 2.87 10.55 5.11
CA ILE A 264 2.88 10.35 3.67
C ILE A 264 4.22 9.81 3.14
N LYS A 265 5.32 9.99 3.88
CA LYS A 265 6.63 9.43 3.52
C LYS A 265 6.63 7.91 3.33
N PHE A 266 5.69 7.19 3.94
CA PHE A 266 5.56 5.74 3.77
C PHE A 266 4.84 5.33 2.49
N SER A 267 4.02 6.22 1.91
CA SER A 267 3.23 5.92 0.72
C SER A 267 3.03 7.17 -0.14
N SER A 268 4.14 7.81 -0.51
CA SER A 268 4.11 8.97 -1.42
C SER A 268 3.63 8.54 -2.81
N PHE A 269 2.88 9.42 -3.48
CA PHE A 269 2.42 9.16 -4.84
C PHE A 269 3.58 9.24 -5.85
N ASN A 270 3.44 8.51 -6.98
CA ASN A 270 4.43 8.56 -8.06
C ASN A 270 4.64 9.99 -8.58
N GLY A 271 5.86 10.28 -8.96
CA GLY A 271 6.30 11.62 -9.34
C GLY A 271 6.69 12.49 -8.15
N TYR A 272 6.67 11.98 -6.93
CA TYR A 272 7.19 12.71 -5.77
C TYR A 272 8.72 12.86 -5.87
N PRO A 273 9.23 14.06 -5.57
CA PRO A 273 10.66 14.31 -5.65
C PRO A 273 11.42 13.62 -4.54
N ALA A 274 12.68 13.35 -4.87
CA ALA A 274 13.71 13.01 -3.94
C ALA A 274 13.40 11.78 -3.07
N ILE A 275 13.57 10.61 -3.65
CA ILE A 275 13.54 9.29 -2.98
C ILE A 275 14.30 9.31 -1.64
N LYS A 276 15.38 10.10 -1.55
CA LYS A 276 16.18 10.24 -0.32
C LYS A 276 15.38 10.71 0.89
N TYR A 277 14.23 11.34 0.69
CA TYR A 277 13.34 11.82 1.76
C TYR A 277 12.13 10.91 2.03
N LEU A 278 12.01 9.79 1.30
CA LEU A 278 10.87 8.88 1.40
C LEU A 278 11.24 7.59 2.14
N CYS A 279 10.24 7.02 2.81
CA CYS A 279 10.26 5.64 3.30
C CYS A 279 9.69 4.68 2.26
N GLY A 280 8.72 5.11 1.45
CA GLY A 280 8.11 4.32 0.41
C GLY A 280 7.53 5.14 -0.73
N CYS A 281 7.44 4.52 -1.91
CA CYS A 281 6.83 5.08 -3.10
C CYS A 281 5.55 4.32 -3.43
N HIS A 282 4.47 5.04 -3.74
CA HIS A 282 3.21 4.46 -4.18
C HIS A 282 2.93 4.85 -5.63
N TYR A 283 3.01 3.91 -6.53
CA TYR A 283 2.78 4.13 -7.97
C TYR A 283 1.28 4.14 -8.31
N SER A 284 0.51 5.00 -7.63
CA SER A 284 -0.96 5.07 -7.72
C SER A 284 -1.51 5.50 -9.08
N GLY A 285 -0.67 6.20 -9.88
CA GLY A 285 -1.01 6.67 -11.22
C GLY A 285 -0.46 5.76 -12.31
N PHE A 286 0.57 6.23 -13.01
CA PHE A 286 1.29 5.42 -13.99
C PHE A 286 2.07 4.29 -13.33
N LYS A 287 2.04 3.12 -14.00
CA LYS A 287 2.71 1.92 -13.51
C LYS A 287 4.03 1.72 -14.25
N PRO A 288 5.19 1.69 -13.57
CA PRO A 288 6.49 1.51 -14.22
C PRO A 288 6.59 0.24 -15.09
N TRP A 289 5.87 -0.81 -14.74
CA TRP A 289 5.86 -2.10 -15.44
C TRP A 289 4.86 -2.21 -16.60
N TYR A 290 4.01 -1.20 -16.80
CA TYR A 290 2.97 -1.23 -17.83
C TYR A 290 3.27 -0.26 -18.99
N PHE A 291 4.15 -0.66 -19.87
CA PHE A 291 4.75 0.15 -20.95
C PHE A 291 3.77 0.64 -22.02
N LYS A 292 2.53 0.13 -22.05
CA LYS A 292 1.49 0.54 -23.01
C LYS A 292 0.65 1.73 -22.56
N GLN A 293 0.89 2.28 -21.37
CA GLN A 293 0.14 3.43 -20.87
C GLN A 293 0.44 4.68 -21.68
N LYS A 294 -0.63 5.34 -22.17
CA LYS A 294 -0.51 6.64 -22.84
C LYS A 294 0.03 7.67 -21.84
N GLY A 295 1.10 8.36 -22.17
CA GLY A 295 1.73 9.36 -21.32
C GLY A 295 2.83 8.83 -20.37
N LEU A 296 3.01 7.51 -20.27
CA LEU A 296 4.07 6.93 -19.41
C LEU A 296 5.45 7.53 -19.68
N LYS A 297 5.77 7.81 -20.96
CA LYS A 297 7.06 8.39 -21.36
C LYS A 297 7.40 9.71 -20.64
N ASN A 298 6.40 10.44 -20.16
CA ASN A 298 6.61 11.69 -19.44
C ASN A 298 7.09 11.46 -17.99
N TYR A 299 7.02 10.23 -17.51
CA TYR A 299 7.37 9.84 -16.14
C TYR A 299 8.58 8.93 -16.05
N MET A 300 8.99 8.29 -17.15
CA MET A 300 10.06 7.27 -17.14
C MET A 300 11.41 7.78 -16.62
N GLU A 301 11.65 9.09 -16.72
CA GLU A 301 12.87 9.75 -16.23
C GLU A 301 12.73 10.34 -14.83
N HIS A 302 11.54 10.24 -14.21
CA HIS A 302 11.35 10.65 -12.82
C HIS A 302 12.14 9.74 -11.87
N GLU A 303 12.63 10.30 -10.79
CA GLU A 303 13.53 9.61 -9.86
C GLU A 303 12.92 8.31 -9.29
N ASP A 304 11.64 8.32 -8.95
CA ASP A 304 10.94 7.16 -8.44
C ASP A 304 10.78 6.04 -9.48
N PHE A 305 10.58 6.37 -10.77
CA PHE A 305 10.52 5.40 -11.86
C PHE A 305 11.89 4.80 -12.15
N ILE A 306 12.94 5.62 -12.23
CA ILE A 306 14.34 5.18 -12.37
C ILE A 306 14.70 4.24 -11.21
N PHE A 307 14.29 4.60 -9.99
CA PHE A 307 14.50 3.80 -8.80
C PHE A 307 13.78 2.44 -8.88
N TRP A 308 12.53 2.41 -9.37
CA TRP A 308 11.79 1.18 -9.62
C TRP A 308 12.51 0.28 -10.61
N TYR A 309 12.95 0.82 -11.76
CA TYR A 309 13.65 0.04 -12.79
C TYR A 309 14.96 -0.55 -12.29
N LYS A 310 15.77 0.24 -11.58
CA LYS A 310 17.03 -0.24 -10.98
C LYS A 310 16.79 -1.40 -10.04
N ASN A 311 15.86 -1.24 -9.11
CA ASN A 311 15.56 -2.27 -8.13
C ASN A 311 14.92 -3.51 -8.74
N TYR A 312 14.12 -3.34 -9.80
CA TYR A 312 13.55 -4.47 -10.54
C TYR A 312 14.65 -5.32 -11.21
N LEU A 313 15.62 -4.68 -11.83
CA LEU A 313 16.77 -5.38 -12.44
C LEU A 313 17.62 -6.07 -11.38
N SER A 314 17.92 -5.40 -10.27
CA SER A 314 18.64 -6.00 -9.13
C SER A 314 17.90 -7.21 -8.55
N MET A 315 16.59 -7.13 -8.39
CA MET A 315 15.77 -8.26 -7.95
C MET A 315 15.91 -9.48 -8.88
N LEU A 316 15.87 -9.27 -10.20
CA LEU A 316 16.03 -10.36 -11.18
C LEU A 316 17.46 -10.94 -11.24
N GLU A 317 18.45 -10.16 -10.83
CA GLU A 317 19.84 -10.61 -10.69
C GLU A 317 20.00 -11.44 -9.42
N GLU A 318 19.56 -10.92 -8.27
CA GLU A 318 19.65 -11.61 -6.97
C GLU A 318 18.80 -12.87 -6.90
N TYR A 319 17.60 -12.84 -7.49
CA TYR A 319 16.68 -13.97 -7.59
C TYR A 319 16.65 -14.52 -9.02
N GLY A 320 17.77 -15.07 -9.47
CA GLY A 320 17.98 -15.51 -10.87
C GLY A 320 16.87 -16.42 -11.43
N GLY A 321 16.23 -17.24 -10.58
CA GLY A 321 15.08 -18.09 -10.94
C GLY A 321 13.88 -17.30 -11.50
N LEU A 322 13.73 -16.03 -11.13
CA LEU A 322 12.65 -15.18 -11.65
C LEU A 322 12.77 -14.91 -13.16
N ASN A 323 13.98 -14.99 -13.73
CA ASN A 323 14.19 -14.81 -15.17
C ASN A 323 13.54 -15.91 -16.02
N GLY A 324 13.17 -17.05 -15.44
CA GLY A 324 12.44 -18.13 -16.12
C GLY A 324 10.99 -17.78 -16.43
N PHE A 325 10.40 -16.81 -15.74
CA PHE A 325 9.00 -16.42 -15.94
C PHE A 325 8.88 -15.40 -17.08
N LYS A 326 8.17 -15.79 -18.14
CA LYS A 326 8.04 -15.02 -19.40
C LYS A 326 7.61 -13.56 -19.16
N ARG A 327 6.62 -13.34 -18.28
CA ARG A 327 6.12 -12.00 -17.99
C ARG A 327 7.23 -11.11 -17.40
N LEU A 328 7.97 -11.62 -16.42
CA LEU A 328 9.04 -10.88 -15.76
C LEU A 328 10.20 -10.58 -16.72
N SER A 329 10.60 -11.57 -17.51
CA SER A 329 11.62 -11.40 -18.56
C SER A 329 11.21 -10.38 -19.62
N ASN A 330 9.93 -10.29 -19.99
CA ASN A 330 9.42 -9.29 -20.92
C ASN A 330 9.51 -7.87 -20.35
N ILE A 331 9.21 -7.68 -19.07
CA ILE A 331 9.38 -6.39 -18.39
C ILE A 331 10.85 -5.99 -18.41
N LYS A 332 11.77 -6.90 -18.04
CA LYS A 332 13.23 -6.68 -18.13
C LYS A 332 13.65 -6.20 -19.52
N LYS A 333 13.20 -6.91 -20.58
CA LYS A 333 13.50 -6.54 -21.98
C LYS A 333 12.99 -5.14 -22.31
N ASN A 334 11.82 -4.75 -21.83
CA ASN A 334 11.26 -3.43 -22.07
C ASN A 334 12.04 -2.35 -21.34
N ILE A 335 12.42 -2.57 -20.08
CA ILE A 335 13.27 -1.63 -19.31
C ILE A 335 14.60 -1.38 -20.06
N LEU A 336 15.28 -2.43 -20.51
CA LEU A 336 16.55 -2.31 -21.22
C LEU A 336 16.41 -1.55 -22.55
N LYS A 337 15.22 -1.57 -23.19
CA LYS A 337 14.96 -0.81 -24.43
C LYS A 337 14.71 0.68 -24.19
N LEU A 338 14.49 1.12 -22.95
CA LEU A 338 14.26 2.53 -22.65
C LEU A 338 15.51 3.40 -22.87
N GLY A 339 16.71 2.81 -22.90
CA GLY A 339 17.98 3.54 -23.05
C GLY A 339 18.32 4.44 -21.87
N LEU A 340 17.68 4.23 -20.72
CA LEU A 340 17.95 5.00 -19.50
C LEU A 340 19.31 4.62 -18.91
N LYS A 341 20.00 5.60 -18.30
CA LYS A 341 21.20 5.35 -17.47
C LYS A 341 20.75 4.80 -16.12
N LEU A 342 20.60 3.49 -16.05
CA LEU A 342 20.20 2.77 -14.84
C LEU A 342 21.43 2.37 -14.02
#